data_112f63d84379719c99002c63c0f8191b
#
_entry.id   112f63d84379719c99002c63c0f8191b
#
_cell.length_a   1.000
_cell.length_b   1.000
_cell.length_c   1.000
_cell.angle_alpha   90.00
_cell.angle_beta   90.00
_cell.angle_gamma   90.00
#
_symmetry.space_group_name_H-M   'P 1'
#
loop_
_entity.id
_entity.type
_entity.pdbx_description
1 polymer ?
#
loop_
_entity_poly.entity_id
_entity_poly.type
_entity_poly.pdbx_seq_one_letter_code
_entity_poly.pdbx_strand_id
1 'polypeptide(L)'
;LLNSELIKQKAKELGASVCGIGRVYDEPNPQRDPKMILPNAKCIIGFGFAVPKGIYKAIDRGSQYYTYTSIGVKYIDEEMAEIFLLKIGGMIENYGYDACLQKAIPNLRIKGDKTTNPEVVDTYELIHAEAVEAGKPVPDVIIDFGKAAKACGIGEMGMSGKIINKKYGPFMRYCFIITDAPLECDEPLSESVCDRCGECAKACVGNAISKDGLNTWQCSVYYKGAHKSNPFMTSDFLKDNPERDAILNGEKRFDADSAREIYKEMNFLPNTQWGYSPCICGRKCDIACYKHIVGEL
;
A
#
# COMPACT_ATOMS: atom_id res chain seq x y z
N LEU A 1 -25.74 -22.59 -2.87
CA LEU A 1 -25.72 -21.29 -3.53
C LEU A 1 -24.61 -20.43 -2.91
N LEU A 2 -23.83 -19.78 -3.76
CA LEU A 2 -22.85 -18.77 -3.29
C LEU A 2 -23.62 -17.62 -2.64
N ASN A 3 -23.17 -17.17 -1.49
CA ASN A 3 -23.71 -16.01 -0.79
C ASN A 3 -22.61 -15.28 -0.01
N SER A 4 -22.91 -14.07 0.47
CA SER A 4 -21.97 -13.18 1.15
C SER A 4 -21.43 -13.79 2.45
N GLU A 5 -22.27 -14.45 3.23
CA GLU A 5 -21.87 -15.08 4.50
C GLU A 5 -20.88 -16.23 4.29
N LEU A 6 -21.08 -17.07 3.28
CA LEU A 6 -20.14 -18.14 2.95
C LEU A 6 -18.75 -17.60 2.60
N ILE A 7 -18.71 -16.51 1.83
CA ILE A 7 -17.44 -15.84 1.47
C ILE A 7 -16.77 -15.28 2.73
N LYS A 8 -17.50 -14.54 3.57
CA LYS A 8 -16.98 -13.95 4.81
C LYS A 8 -16.47 -15.01 5.78
N GLN A 9 -17.23 -16.09 5.94
CA GLN A 9 -16.80 -17.22 6.77
C GLN A 9 -15.51 -17.84 6.23
N LYS A 10 -15.46 -18.12 4.94
CA LYS A 10 -14.28 -18.72 4.30
C LYS A 10 -13.08 -17.80 4.38
N ALA A 11 -13.26 -16.50 4.18
CA ALA A 11 -12.21 -15.50 4.35
C ALA A 11 -11.62 -15.52 5.77
N LYS A 12 -12.48 -15.59 6.79
CA LYS A 12 -12.05 -15.67 8.19
C LYS A 12 -11.29 -16.98 8.48
N GLU A 13 -11.78 -18.12 7.99
CA GLU A 13 -11.11 -19.42 8.11
C GLU A 13 -9.70 -19.41 7.48
N LEU A 14 -9.52 -18.69 6.39
CA LEU A 14 -8.24 -18.53 5.69
C LEU A 14 -7.36 -17.41 6.25
N GLY A 15 -7.78 -16.74 7.34
CA GLY A 15 -6.95 -15.79 8.08
C GLY A 15 -7.17 -14.31 7.78
N ALA A 16 -8.19 -13.94 7.01
CA ALA A 16 -8.53 -12.53 6.84
C ALA A 16 -9.01 -11.94 8.17
N SER A 17 -8.48 -10.77 8.52
CA SER A 17 -8.87 -10.02 9.73
C SER A 17 -10.15 -9.23 9.54
N VAL A 18 -10.40 -8.81 8.30
CA VAL A 18 -11.64 -8.16 7.85
C VAL A 18 -12.00 -8.65 6.45
N CYS A 19 -13.30 -8.71 6.18
CA CYS A 19 -13.87 -8.98 4.87
C CYS A 19 -15.10 -8.11 4.69
N GLY A 20 -15.26 -7.52 3.51
CA GLY A 20 -16.45 -6.75 3.14
C GLY A 20 -16.75 -6.88 1.66
N ILE A 21 -18.02 -6.73 1.29
CA ILE A 21 -18.49 -6.86 -0.08
C ILE A 21 -19.14 -5.56 -0.48
N GLY A 22 -18.58 -4.89 -1.48
CA GLY A 22 -19.09 -3.62 -1.99
C GLY A 22 -19.64 -3.73 -3.40
N ARG A 23 -20.50 -2.78 -3.78
CA ARG A 23 -20.90 -2.62 -5.18
C ARG A 23 -19.72 -2.11 -6.00
N VAL A 24 -19.65 -2.53 -7.25
CA VAL A 24 -18.73 -1.93 -8.22
C VAL A 24 -19.06 -0.44 -8.34
N TYR A 25 -18.08 0.41 -8.18
CA TYR A 25 -18.20 1.86 -8.28
C TYR A 25 -17.91 2.35 -9.70
N ASP A 26 -18.42 3.52 -10.04
CA ASP A 26 -18.08 4.18 -11.30
C ASP A 26 -16.73 4.91 -11.15
N GLU A 27 -15.84 4.67 -12.10
CA GLU A 27 -14.49 5.23 -12.12
C GLU A 27 -14.23 5.90 -13.47
N PRO A 28 -14.07 7.24 -13.52
CA PRO A 28 -13.86 7.96 -14.77
C PRO A 28 -12.49 7.69 -15.40
N ASN A 29 -11.49 7.25 -14.61
CA ASN A 29 -10.21 6.89 -15.14
C ASN A 29 -10.21 5.41 -15.58
N PRO A 30 -10.16 5.11 -16.90
CA PRO A 30 -10.22 3.74 -17.39
C PRO A 30 -9.07 2.89 -16.89
N GLN A 31 -7.92 3.50 -16.53
CA GLN A 31 -6.77 2.81 -15.95
C GLN A 31 -7.03 2.31 -14.52
N ARG A 32 -8.13 2.73 -13.90
CA ARG A 32 -8.53 2.37 -12.54
C ARG A 32 -9.91 1.74 -12.45
N ASP A 33 -10.63 1.64 -13.58
CA ASP A 33 -12.00 1.18 -13.63
C ASP A 33 -12.11 -0.35 -13.52
N PRO A 34 -12.76 -0.89 -12.47
CA PRO A 34 -12.99 -2.32 -12.31
C PRO A 34 -13.74 -2.95 -13.51
N LYS A 35 -14.56 -2.19 -14.21
CA LYS A 35 -15.29 -2.67 -15.41
C LYS A 35 -14.40 -2.87 -16.63
N MET A 36 -13.20 -2.28 -16.66
CA MET A 36 -12.19 -2.57 -17.68
C MET A 36 -11.52 -3.93 -17.43
N ILE A 37 -11.53 -4.43 -16.21
CA ILE A 37 -11.03 -5.75 -15.85
C ILE A 37 -12.10 -6.83 -16.08
N LEU A 38 -13.32 -6.59 -15.56
CA LEU A 38 -14.47 -7.46 -15.72
C LEU A 38 -15.71 -6.63 -16.10
N PRO A 39 -16.10 -6.59 -17.39
CA PRO A 39 -17.17 -5.70 -17.86
C PRO A 39 -18.54 -5.93 -17.21
N ASN A 40 -18.87 -7.17 -16.86
CA ASN A 40 -20.11 -7.58 -16.20
C ASN A 40 -20.01 -7.61 -14.67
N ALA A 41 -18.93 -7.07 -14.08
CA ALA A 41 -18.74 -7.03 -12.65
C ALA A 41 -19.92 -6.42 -11.88
N LYS A 42 -20.34 -7.06 -10.81
CA LYS A 42 -21.40 -6.62 -9.89
C LYS A 42 -20.88 -6.22 -8.53
N CYS A 43 -19.89 -6.96 -8.04
CA CYS A 43 -19.36 -6.78 -6.69
C CYS A 43 -17.83 -6.70 -6.68
N ILE A 44 -17.31 -5.98 -5.68
CA ILE A 44 -15.92 -6.04 -5.25
C ILE A 44 -15.92 -6.64 -3.85
N ILE A 45 -15.10 -7.66 -3.64
CA ILE A 45 -14.90 -8.28 -2.34
C ILE A 45 -13.55 -7.83 -1.82
N GLY A 46 -13.53 -7.15 -0.68
CA GLY A 46 -12.31 -6.67 -0.05
C GLY A 46 -11.92 -7.52 1.15
N PHE A 47 -10.64 -7.80 1.25
CA PHE A 47 -10.05 -8.55 2.35
C PHE A 47 -8.89 -7.75 2.95
N GLY A 48 -8.77 -7.79 4.27
CA GLY A 48 -7.66 -7.16 4.96
C GLY A 48 -7.02 -8.08 5.98
N PHE A 49 -5.69 -8.02 6.04
CA PHE A 49 -4.84 -8.77 6.95
C PHE A 49 -4.17 -7.82 7.92
N ALA A 50 -4.39 -8.01 9.20
CA ALA A 50 -3.77 -7.19 10.23
C ALA A 50 -2.28 -7.54 10.38
N VAL A 51 -1.43 -6.55 10.29
CA VAL A 51 -0.01 -6.67 10.64
C VAL A 51 0.12 -6.64 12.16
N PRO A 52 0.73 -7.65 12.79
CA PRO A 52 0.82 -7.73 14.25
C PRO A 52 1.48 -6.50 14.89
N LYS A 53 0.86 -5.95 15.93
CA LYS A 53 1.39 -4.78 16.67
C LYS A 53 2.83 -4.97 17.16
N GLY A 54 3.23 -6.19 17.50
CA GLY A 54 4.57 -6.51 17.94
C GLY A 54 5.66 -6.11 16.94
N ILE A 55 5.37 -6.15 15.64
CA ILE A 55 6.27 -5.69 14.58
C ILE A 55 6.54 -4.18 14.71
N TYR A 56 5.48 -3.40 14.90
CA TYR A 56 5.59 -1.95 15.08
C TYR A 56 6.23 -1.57 16.43
N LYS A 57 5.95 -2.33 17.49
CA LYS A 57 6.62 -2.16 18.79
C LYS A 57 8.12 -2.38 18.69
N ALA A 58 8.55 -3.41 17.96
CA ALA A 58 9.96 -3.71 17.75
C ALA A 58 10.68 -2.61 16.95
N ILE A 59 10.03 -2.09 15.91
CA ILE A 59 10.52 -0.94 15.14
C ILE A 59 10.59 0.33 16.01
N ASP A 60 9.54 0.62 16.78
CA ASP A 60 9.47 1.82 17.62
C ASP A 60 10.58 1.85 18.68
N ARG A 61 10.94 0.66 19.18
CA ARG A 61 12.07 0.45 20.10
C ARG A 61 13.46 0.47 19.42
N GLY A 62 13.50 0.52 18.09
CA GLY A 62 14.76 0.45 17.34
C GLY A 62 15.41 -0.93 17.33
N SER A 63 14.69 -2.00 17.63
CA SER A 63 15.25 -3.35 17.75
C SER A 63 15.14 -4.19 16.47
N GLN A 64 14.19 -3.89 15.59
CA GLN A 64 13.98 -4.62 14.33
C GLN A 64 13.48 -3.70 13.21
N TYR A 65 14.19 -3.68 12.08
CA TYR A 65 13.83 -2.87 10.92
C TYR A 65 13.39 -3.70 9.71
N TYR A 66 13.83 -4.97 9.62
CA TYR A 66 13.52 -5.87 8.51
C TYR A 66 12.16 -6.58 8.64
N THR A 67 11.72 -6.87 9.85
CA THR A 67 10.51 -7.68 10.08
C THR A 67 9.26 -7.04 9.50
N TYR A 68 9.16 -5.70 9.52
CA TYR A 68 8.04 -5.00 8.91
C TYR A 68 8.03 -5.20 7.38
N THR A 69 9.16 -5.00 6.71
CA THR A 69 9.24 -5.11 5.24
C THR A 69 9.13 -6.54 4.76
N SER A 70 9.66 -7.49 5.50
CA SER A 70 9.56 -8.91 5.17
C SER A 70 8.18 -9.47 5.52
N ILE A 71 7.91 -9.73 6.78
CA ILE A 71 6.68 -10.40 7.22
C ILE A 71 5.46 -9.46 7.11
N GLY A 72 5.63 -8.20 7.55
CA GLY A 72 4.52 -7.24 7.61
C GLY A 72 4.07 -6.69 6.25
N VAL A 73 4.87 -6.85 5.21
CA VAL A 73 4.54 -6.39 3.85
C VAL A 73 4.68 -7.52 2.85
N LYS A 74 5.92 -7.94 2.55
CA LYS A 74 6.21 -8.83 1.42
C LYS A 74 5.49 -10.17 1.53
N TYR A 75 5.63 -10.88 2.66
CA TYR A 75 4.97 -12.18 2.83
C TYR A 75 3.46 -12.10 2.83
N ILE A 76 2.88 -11.01 3.35
CA ILE A 76 1.43 -10.82 3.29
C ILE A 76 0.98 -10.54 1.85
N ASP A 77 1.66 -9.62 1.14
CA ASP A 77 1.23 -9.18 -0.19
C ASP A 77 1.57 -10.18 -1.30
N GLU A 78 2.75 -10.81 -1.23
CA GLU A 78 3.29 -11.62 -2.34
C GLU A 78 3.09 -13.13 -2.16
N GLU A 79 2.80 -13.61 -0.96
CA GLU A 79 2.60 -15.04 -0.71
C GLU A 79 1.21 -15.33 -0.11
N MET A 80 0.92 -14.73 1.05
CA MET A 80 -0.33 -15.04 1.75
C MET A 80 -1.55 -14.55 0.96
N ALA A 81 -1.52 -13.32 0.46
CA ALA A 81 -2.63 -12.76 -0.32
C ALA A 81 -2.84 -13.53 -1.63
N GLU A 82 -1.79 -13.97 -2.31
CA GLU A 82 -1.90 -14.74 -3.55
C GLU A 82 -2.59 -16.09 -3.31
N ILE A 83 -2.09 -16.87 -2.33
CA ILE A 83 -2.67 -18.17 -1.96
C ILE A 83 -4.12 -17.99 -1.50
N PHE A 84 -4.39 -16.94 -0.72
CA PHE A 84 -5.72 -16.61 -0.23
C PHE A 84 -6.67 -16.29 -1.40
N LEU A 85 -6.27 -15.39 -2.30
CA LEU A 85 -7.06 -14.99 -3.46
C LEU A 85 -7.37 -16.16 -4.39
N LEU A 86 -6.39 -17.03 -4.66
CA LEU A 86 -6.58 -18.25 -5.45
C LEU A 86 -7.62 -19.19 -4.83
N LYS A 87 -7.61 -19.34 -3.49
CA LYS A 87 -8.60 -20.21 -2.80
C LYS A 87 -10.01 -19.63 -2.83
N ILE A 88 -10.16 -18.34 -2.58
CA ILE A 88 -11.48 -17.68 -2.60
C ILE A 88 -11.98 -17.54 -4.05
N GLY A 89 -11.11 -17.12 -4.98
CA GLY A 89 -11.47 -17.02 -6.40
C GLY A 89 -11.90 -18.35 -6.97
N GLY A 90 -11.12 -19.41 -6.77
CA GLY A 90 -11.51 -20.76 -7.21
C GLY A 90 -12.81 -21.26 -6.57
N MET A 91 -13.09 -20.90 -5.32
CA MET A 91 -14.41 -21.17 -4.72
C MET A 91 -15.53 -20.45 -5.48
N ILE A 92 -15.38 -19.16 -5.80
CA ILE A 92 -16.37 -18.38 -6.54
C ILE A 92 -16.61 -18.99 -7.92
N GLU A 93 -15.55 -19.34 -8.64
CA GLU A 93 -15.62 -19.96 -9.97
C GLU A 93 -16.29 -21.34 -9.95
N ASN A 94 -16.10 -22.12 -8.89
CA ASN A 94 -16.82 -23.39 -8.71
C ASN A 94 -18.34 -23.22 -8.57
N TYR A 95 -18.82 -22.03 -8.25
CA TYR A 95 -20.24 -21.70 -8.26
C TYR A 95 -20.71 -21.10 -9.60
N GLY A 96 -19.83 -21.03 -10.61
CA GLY A 96 -20.15 -20.58 -11.97
C GLY A 96 -20.08 -19.07 -12.19
N TYR A 97 -19.33 -18.35 -11.37
CA TYR A 97 -19.10 -16.90 -11.50
C TYR A 97 -17.62 -16.61 -11.77
N ASP A 98 -17.34 -15.48 -12.43
CA ASP A 98 -15.98 -15.04 -12.67
C ASP A 98 -15.37 -14.37 -11.43
N ALA A 99 -14.07 -14.54 -11.24
CA ALA A 99 -13.32 -13.96 -10.12
C ALA A 99 -11.98 -13.36 -10.59
N CYS A 100 -11.91 -12.04 -10.74
CA CYS A 100 -10.69 -11.33 -11.10
C CYS A 100 -9.93 -10.89 -9.85
N LEU A 101 -8.78 -11.52 -9.60
CA LEU A 101 -7.98 -11.36 -8.39
C LEU A 101 -7.16 -10.07 -8.44
N GLN A 102 -7.18 -9.28 -7.37
CA GLN A 102 -6.50 -8.00 -7.26
C GLN A 102 -5.63 -7.96 -6.01
N LYS A 103 -4.33 -7.99 -6.17
CA LYS A 103 -3.36 -7.79 -5.08
C LYS A 103 -2.61 -6.47 -5.24
N ALA A 104 -1.92 -6.04 -4.19
CA ALA A 104 -0.99 -4.92 -4.29
C ALA A 104 0.20 -5.35 -5.18
N ILE A 105 0.24 -4.83 -6.39
CA ILE A 105 1.34 -5.04 -7.34
C ILE A 105 2.06 -3.73 -7.61
N PRO A 106 3.35 -3.74 -7.91
CA PRO A 106 4.02 -2.58 -8.46
C PRO A 106 3.34 -2.17 -9.78
N ASN A 107 3.03 -0.89 -9.91
CA ASN A 107 2.49 -0.39 -11.16
C ASN A 107 3.47 -0.65 -12.30
N LEU A 108 2.99 -1.19 -13.41
CA LEU A 108 3.73 -1.15 -14.66
C LEU A 108 3.97 0.31 -15.04
N ARG A 109 5.17 0.61 -15.50
CA ARG A 109 5.59 1.97 -15.77
C ARG A 109 5.51 2.29 -17.22
N ILE A 110 4.88 3.41 -17.49
CA ILE A 110 4.85 4.01 -18.81
C ILE A 110 5.99 5.02 -18.87
N LYS A 111 6.72 5.05 -19.98
CA LYS A 111 7.81 6.01 -20.20
C LYS A 111 7.31 7.44 -19.95
N GLY A 112 8.02 8.17 -19.10
CA GLY A 112 7.69 9.54 -18.72
C GLY A 112 6.75 9.68 -17.53
N ASP A 113 6.20 8.60 -16.98
CA ASP A 113 5.41 8.66 -15.74
C ASP A 113 6.33 8.86 -14.53
N LYS A 114 6.23 10.04 -13.93
CA LYS A 114 6.98 10.43 -12.72
C LYS A 114 6.26 10.09 -11.42
N THR A 115 5.03 9.57 -11.48
CA THR A 115 4.19 9.31 -10.30
C THR A 115 4.28 7.88 -9.79
N THR A 116 4.90 6.98 -10.54
CA THR A 116 4.99 5.56 -10.20
C THR A 116 5.94 5.28 -9.04
N ASN A 117 5.77 4.13 -8.40
CA ASN A 117 6.49 3.75 -7.19
C ASN A 117 8.01 3.86 -7.35
N PRO A 118 8.69 4.70 -6.54
CA PRO A 118 10.13 4.91 -6.62
C PRO A 118 10.97 3.66 -6.32
N GLU A 119 10.46 2.70 -5.57
CA GLU A 119 11.21 1.48 -5.21
C GLU A 119 11.50 0.58 -6.42
N VAL A 120 10.75 0.74 -7.49
CA VAL A 120 10.89 -0.07 -8.71
C VAL A 120 11.66 0.68 -9.81
N VAL A 121 11.93 1.99 -9.66
CA VAL A 121 12.53 2.82 -10.71
C VAL A 121 13.91 2.36 -11.15
N ASP A 122 14.72 1.90 -10.21
CA ASP A 122 16.11 1.53 -10.49
C ASP A 122 16.25 0.11 -11.05
N THR A 123 15.18 -0.68 -11.00
CA THR A 123 15.18 -2.10 -11.38
C THR A 123 14.62 -2.34 -12.77
N TYR A 124 13.78 -1.44 -13.29
CA TYR A 124 13.11 -1.59 -14.57
C TYR A 124 13.23 -0.31 -15.39
N GLU A 125 13.69 -0.45 -16.64
CA GLU A 125 13.49 0.60 -17.63
C GLU A 125 11.99 0.88 -17.77
N LEU A 126 11.65 2.13 -18.06
CA LEU A 126 10.26 2.52 -18.27
C LEU A 126 9.67 1.71 -19.41
N ILE A 127 8.74 0.84 -19.12
CA ILE A 127 8.03 0.05 -20.13
C ILE A 127 7.11 1.00 -20.88
N HIS A 128 7.30 1.09 -22.19
CA HIS A 128 6.36 1.75 -23.07
C HIS A 128 5.30 0.71 -23.45
N ALA A 129 4.13 0.81 -22.83
CA ALA A 129 2.98 -0.02 -23.17
C ALA A 129 1.96 0.79 -23.98
N GLU A 130 1.26 0.13 -24.88
CA GLU A 130 0.16 0.70 -25.67
C GLU A 130 -1.12 -0.07 -25.39
N ALA A 131 -2.25 0.56 -25.60
CA ALA A 131 -3.53 -0.13 -25.51
C ALA A 131 -3.61 -1.25 -26.56
N VAL A 132 -4.08 -2.42 -26.16
CA VAL A 132 -4.20 -3.59 -27.05
C VAL A 132 -5.21 -3.33 -28.17
N GLU A 133 -6.26 -2.53 -27.87
CA GLU A 133 -7.31 -2.13 -28.78
C GLU A 133 -7.65 -0.66 -28.59
N ALA A 134 -8.14 -0.02 -29.63
CA ALA A 134 -8.62 1.36 -29.54
C ALA A 134 -9.73 1.50 -28.48
N GLY A 135 -9.59 2.49 -27.59
CA GLY A 135 -10.52 2.74 -26.49
C GLY A 135 -10.34 1.87 -25.24
N LYS A 136 -9.38 0.94 -25.25
CA LYS A 136 -8.98 0.20 -24.05
C LYS A 136 -7.89 0.95 -23.29
N PRO A 137 -7.78 0.75 -21.97
CA PRO A 137 -6.66 1.27 -21.20
C PRO A 137 -5.35 0.57 -21.55
N VAL A 138 -4.26 1.21 -21.20
CA VAL A 138 -2.93 0.56 -21.24
C VAL A 138 -2.89 -0.53 -20.15
N PRO A 139 -2.33 -1.73 -20.42
CA PRO A 139 -2.14 -2.75 -19.39
C PRO A 139 -1.05 -2.31 -18.37
N ASP A 140 -1.12 -2.68 -17.09
CA ASP A 140 -2.28 -3.33 -16.46
C ASP A 140 -3.25 -2.30 -15.87
N VAL A 141 -4.53 -2.63 -15.88
CA VAL A 141 -5.55 -1.89 -15.13
C VAL A 141 -5.46 -2.31 -13.67
N ILE A 142 -5.32 -1.34 -12.76
CA ILE A 142 -5.22 -1.58 -11.32
C ILE A 142 -6.29 -0.74 -10.63
N ILE A 143 -7.22 -1.38 -9.93
CA ILE A 143 -8.29 -0.66 -9.22
C ILE A 143 -7.73 0.25 -8.12
N ASP A 144 -8.48 1.30 -7.78
CA ASP A 144 -8.17 2.14 -6.63
C ASP A 144 -8.52 1.39 -5.33
N PHE A 145 -7.50 0.90 -4.64
CA PHE A 145 -7.67 0.14 -3.39
C PHE A 145 -8.33 0.95 -2.28
N GLY A 146 -8.13 2.28 -2.25
CA GLY A 146 -8.80 3.14 -1.27
C GLY A 146 -10.29 3.24 -1.52
N LYS A 147 -10.70 3.45 -2.78
CA LYS A 147 -12.11 3.45 -3.20
C LYS A 147 -12.75 2.07 -2.97
N ALA A 148 -12.06 1.00 -3.35
CA ALA A 148 -12.51 -0.37 -3.15
C ALA A 148 -12.72 -0.69 -1.66
N ALA A 149 -11.76 -0.35 -0.80
CA ALA A 149 -11.87 -0.56 0.64
C ALA A 149 -13.06 0.21 1.26
N LYS A 150 -13.28 1.45 0.79
CA LYS A 150 -14.42 2.26 1.22
C LYS A 150 -15.75 1.66 0.77
N ALA A 151 -15.84 1.23 -0.48
CA ALA A 151 -17.04 0.58 -1.03
C ALA A 151 -17.37 -0.72 -0.28
N CYS A 152 -16.35 -1.47 0.14
CA CYS A 152 -16.50 -2.69 0.93
C CYS A 152 -16.71 -2.45 2.44
N GLY A 153 -16.74 -1.20 2.91
CA GLY A 153 -16.90 -0.89 4.33
C GLY A 153 -15.72 -1.25 5.24
N ILE A 154 -14.55 -1.61 4.69
CA ILE A 154 -13.42 -2.16 5.46
C ILE A 154 -12.29 -1.17 5.74
N GLY A 155 -12.30 0.00 5.14
CA GLY A 155 -11.29 1.05 5.35
C GLY A 155 -11.40 2.18 4.33
N GLU A 156 -10.63 3.23 4.53
CA GLU A 156 -10.51 4.33 3.57
C GLU A 156 -9.09 4.86 3.48
N MET A 157 -8.77 5.52 2.38
CA MET A 157 -7.46 6.14 2.19
C MET A 157 -7.28 7.34 3.12
N GLY A 158 -6.32 7.26 4.02
CA GLY A 158 -5.95 8.34 4.91
C GLY A 158 -4.92 9.30 4.32
N MET A 159 -4.71 10.41 5.03
CA MET A 159 -3.74 11.47 4.66
C MET A 159 -2.30 10.93 4.50
N SER A 160 -1.95 9.87 5.21
CA SER A 160 -0.63 9.21 5.13
C SER A 160 -0.43 8.33 3.90
N GLY A 161 -1.42 8.22 2.99
CA GLY A 161 -1.38 7.31 1.86
C GLY A 161 -1.56 5.84 2.23
N LYS A 162 -2.11 5.56 3.41
CA LYS A 162 -2.48 4.20 3.86
C LYS A 162 -3.99 4.08 3.96
N ILE A 163 -4.50 2.89 3.66
CA ILE A 163 -5.89 2.55 3.97
C ILE A 163 -6.00 2.32 5.47
N ILE A 164 -6.89 3.03 6.11
CA ILE A 164 -7.08 3.05 7.57
C ILE A 164 -8.36 2.31 7.91
N ASN A 165 -8.27 1.39 8.85
CA ASN A 165 -9.40 0.65 9.41
C ASN A 165 -9.71 1.14 10.83
N LYS A 166 -10.99 1.20 11.23
CA LYS A 166 -11.37 1.68 12.59
C LYS A 166 -10.75 0.84 13.72
N LYS A 167 -10.59 -0.47 13.53
CA LYS A 167 -10.09 -1.40 14.56
C LYS A 167 -8.56 -1.55 14.54
N TYR A 168 -7.96 -1.55 13.35
CA TYR A 168 -6.55 -1.85 13.18
C TYR A 168 -5.71 -0.64 12.76
N GLY A 169 -6.34 0.54 12.60
CA GLY A 169 -5.67 1.73 12.10
C GLY A 169 -5.01 1.47 10.74
N PRO A 170 -3.79 1.97 10.53
CA PRO A 170 -3.01 1.74 9.32
C PRO A 170 -2.25 0.39 9.29
N PHE A 171 -2.39 -0.46 10.33
CA PHE A 171 -1.65 -1.73 10.45
C PHE A 171 -2.34 -2.86 9.68
N MET A 172 -2.63 -2.60 8.40
CA MET A 172 -3.37 -3.53 7.54
C MET A 172 -2.73 -3.63 6.15
N ARG A 173 -2.91 -4.81 5.53
CA ARG A 173 -2.66 -5.06 4.11
C ARG A 173 -3.95 -5.53 3.47
N TYR A 174 -4.17 -5.18 2.20
CA TYR A 174 -5.44 -5.43 1.53
C TYR A 174 -5.26 -6.10 0.18
N CYS A 175 -6.22 -6.96 -0.16
CA CYS A 175 -6.40 -7.49 -1.50
C CYS A 175 -7.90 -7.57 -1.84
N PHE A 176 -8.24 -7.74 -3.11
CA PHE A 176 -9.62 -7.67 -3.57
C PHE A 176 -9.91 -8.74 -4.62
N ILE A 177 -11.20 -9.05 -4.81
CA ILE A 177 -11.72 -9.83 -5.93
C ILE A 177 -12.83 -9.02 -6.59
N ILE A 178 -12.78 -8.89 -7.90
CA ILE A 178 -13.87 -8.34 -8.71
C ILE A 178 -14.65 -9.53 -9.26
N THR A 179 -15.97 -9.54 -9.11
CA THR A 179 -16.81 -10.68 -9.53
C THR A 179 -18.15 -10.23 -10.12
N ASP A 180 -18.69 -11.04 -11.00
CA ASP A 180 -20.05 -10.90 -11.51
C ASP A 180 -21.10 -11.64 -10.65
N ALA A 181 -20.69 -12.29 -9.59
CA ALA A 181 -21.58 -12.92 -8.63
C ALA A 181 -22.56 -11.89 -8.02
N PRO A 182 -23.88 -12.19 -7.98
CA PRO A 182 -24.88 -11.30 -7.42
C PRO A 182 -24.93 -11.41 -5.88
N LEU A 183 -23.88 -10.92 -5.22
CA LEU A 183 -23.76 -10.96 -3.77
C LEU A 183 -24.52 -9.81 -3.11
N GLU A 184 -25.00 -10.06 -1.90
CA GLU A 184 -25.50 -8.99 -1.04
C GLU A 184 -24.30 -8.14 -0.57
N CYS A 185 -24.38 -6.83 -0.82
CA CYS A 185 -23.31 -5.89 -0.48
C CYS A 185 -23.49 -5.34 0.93
N ASP A 186 -22.36 -5.14 1.60
CA ASP A 186 -22.29 -4.38 2.84
C ASP A 186 -22.49 -2.87 2.57
N GLU A 187 -22.83 -2.13 3.61
CA GLU A 187 -22.88 -0.67 3.53
C GLU A 187 -21.45 -0.10 3.38
N PRO A 188 -21.23 0.81 2.45
CA PRO A 188 -19.96 1.52 2.35
C PRO A 188 -19.70 2.34 3.60
N LEU A 189 -18.44 2.69 3.86
CA LEU A 189 -18.11 3.60 4.96
C LEU A 189 -18.77 4.96 4.73
N SER A 190 -19.71 5.31 5.62
CA SER A 190 -20.43 6.59 5.62
C SER A 190 -19.65 7.69 6.33
N GLU A 191 -18.88 7.33 7.35
CA GLU A 191 -18.07 8.26 8.13
C GLU A 191 -16.59 8.10 7.81
N SER A 192 -15.87 9.21 7.80
CA SER A 192 -14.43 9.18 7.61
C SER A 192 -13.73 8.56 8.84
N VAL A 193 -12.81 7.64 8.58
CA VAL A 193 -11.91 7.08 9.60
C VAL A 193 -10.74 8.02 9.85
N CYS A 194 -10.28 8.72 8.80
CA CYS A 194 -9.22 9.71 8.87
C CYS A 194 -9.82 11.11 9.11
N ASP A 195 -9.75 11.60 10.34
CA ASP A 195 -10.18 12.96 10.71
C ASP A 195 -9.17 14.06 10.32
N ARG A 196 -8.08 13.68 9.63
CA ARG A 196 -7.01 14.59 9.16
C ARG A 196 -6.29 15.33 10.31
N CYS A 197 -6.17 14.73 11.49
CA CYS A 197 -5.54 15.30 12.70
C CYS A 197 -4.10 15.77 12.52
N GLY A 198 -3.38 15.29 11.49
CA GLY A 198 -2.00 15.69 11.20
C GLY A 198 -0.92 14.95 12.00
N GLU A 199 -1.27 14.04 12.91
CA GLU A 199 -0.28 13.33 13.74
C GLU A 199 0.72 12.51 12.90
N CYS A 200 0.27 11.89 11.81
CA CYS A 200 1.14 11.20 10.86
C CYS A 200 2.13 12.15 10.17
N ALA A 201 1.72 13.38 9.85
CA ALA A 201 2.58 14.38 9.25
C ALA A 201 3.65 14.86 10.24
N LYS A 202 3.26 15.18 11.49
CA LYS A 202 4.19 15.58 12.55
C LYS A 202 5.24 14.50 12.85
N ALA A 203 4.84 13.24 12.81
CA ALA A 203 5.73 12.10 13.10
C ALA A 203 6.61 11.70 11.91
N CYS A 204 6.39 12.23 10.71
CA CYS A 204 7.13 11.86 9.52
C CYS A 204 8.54 12.44 9.54
N VAL A 205 9.57 11.59 9.64
CA VAL A 205 10.99 12.01 9.70
C VAL A 205 11.48 12.75 8.45
N GLY A 206 10.78 12.64 7.34
CA GLY A 206 11.12 13.28 6.07
C GLY A 206 10.11 14.34 5.63
N ASN A 207 9.16 14.72 6.48
CA ASN A 207 8.11 15.67 6.14
C ASN A 207 7.38 15.34 4.81
N ALA A 208 7.20 14.04 4.53
CA ALA A 208 6.62 13.55 3.27
C ALA A 208 5.09 13.63 3.23
N ILE A 209 4.44 13.89 4.37
CA ILE A 209 2.99 13.93 4.50
C ILE A 209 2.55 15.37 4.76
N SER A 210 1.59 15.84 3.97
CA SER A 210 0.99 17.18 4.10
C SER A 210 -0.54 17.09 4.07
N LYS A 211 -1.20 18.23 4.12
CA LYS A 211 -2.66 18.32 3.91
C LYS A 211 -3.11 17.79 2.53
N ASP A 212 -2.20 17.80 1.56
CA ASP A 212 -2.48 17.36 0.18
C ASP A 212 -2.21 15.85 -0.01
N GLY A 213 -1.72 15.17 1.04
CA GLY A 213 -1.44 13.75 1.04
C GLY A 213 0.04 13.40 1.17
N LEU A 214 0.41 12.22 0.68
CA LEU A 214 1.76 11.66 0.73
C LEU A 214 2.54 11.99 -0.55
N ASN A 215 3.71 12.62 -0.39
CA ASN A 215 4.72 12.66 -1.44
C ASN A 215 5.54 11.36 -1.40
N THR A 216 5.36 10.49 -2.40
CA THR A 216 5.96 9.16 -2.44
C THR A 216 7.48 9.20 -2.63
N TRP A 217 8.01 10.15 -3.41
CA TRP A 217 9.45 10.31 -3.62
C TRP A 217 10.15 10.78 -2.35
N GLN A 218 9.57 11.78 -1.71
CA GLN A 218 10.03 12.24 -0.39
C GLN A 218 10.01 11.08 0.62
N CYS A 219 8.89 10.36 0.71
CA CYS A 219 8.74 9.23 1.62
C CYS A 219 9.81 8.15 1.38
N SER A 220 10.06 7.80 0.13
CA SER A 220 11.00 6.74 -0.23
C SER A 220 12.44 7.06 0.20
N VAL A 221 12.90 8.29 0.02
CA VAL A 221 14.24 8.72 0.46
C VAL A 221 14.39 8.54 1.96
N TYR A 222 13.42 8.99 2.74
CA TYR A 222 13.47 8.90 4.21
C TYR A 222 13.14 7.52 4.75
N TYR A 223 12.33 6.74 4.03
CA TYR A 223 12.11 5.33 4.34
C TYR A 223 13.42 4.54 4.32
N LYS A 224 14.29 4.84 3.36
CA LYS A 224 15.61 4.23 3.20
C LYS A 224 16.67 4.76 4.20
N GLY A 225 16.37 5.80 4.96
CA GLY A 225 17.20 6.23 6.09
C GLY A 225 17.96 7.56 5.95
N ALA A 226 17.59 8.43 5.02
CA ALA A 226 18.21 9.76 4.87
C ALA A 226 17.82 10.75 5.98
N HIS A 227 17.92 10.34 7.25
CA HIS A 227 17.56 11.20 8.38
C HIS A 227 18.47 10.94 9.58
N LYS A 228 18.67 11.98 10.41
CA LYS A 228 19.58 11.96 11.55
C LYS A 228 19.31 10.89 12.63
N SER A 229 18.10 10.36 12.68
CA SER A 229 17.76 9.28 13.63
C SER A 229 17.97 7.87 13.05
N ASN A 230 18.60 7.74 11.89
CA ASN A 230 18.98 6.45 11.32
C ASN A 230 20.11 5.81 12.15
N PRO A 231 19.88 4.66 12.81
CA PRO A 231 20.88 4.04 13.66
C PRO A 231 22.03 3.36 12.89
N PHE A 232 21.87 3.21 11.57
CA PHE A 232 22.87 2.60 10.69
C PHE A 232 23.70 3.64 9.92
N MET A 233 23.48 4.92 10.19
CA MET A 233 24.17 5.99 9.48
C MET A 233 25.65 6.01 9.84
N THR A 234 26.51 6.02 8.82
CA THR A 234 27.95 6.21 8.97
C THR A 234 28.33 7.69 8.95
N SER A 235 29.48 8.04 9.52
CA SER A 235 29.93 9.45 9.58
C SER A 235 30.23 10.06 8.21
N ASP A 236 30.53 9.23 7.23
CA ASP A 236 30.82 9.62 5.85
C ASP A 236 29.58 9.69 4.96
N PHE A 237 28.40 9.30 5.46
CA PHE A 237 27.15 9.40 4.69
C PHE A 237 26.89 10.84 4.26
N LEU A 238 26.80 11.08 2.96
CA LEU A 238 26.62 12.37 2.34
C LEU A 238 27.68 13.45 2.75
N LYS A 239 28.88 13.03 3.15
CA LYS A 239 29.90 13.95 3.69
C LYS A 239 30.28 15.08 2.73
N ASP A 240 30.27 14.78 1.43
CA ASP A 240 30.63 15.72 0.38
C ASP A 240 29.39 16.43 -0.26
N ASN A 241 28.20 16.12 0.24
CA ASN A 241 26.97 16.71 -0.26
C ASN A 241 26.67 18.04 0.47
N PRO A 242 26.64 19.18 -0.23
CA PRO A 242 26.42 20.50 0.38
C PRO A 242 25.03 20.64 1.04
N GLU A 243 24.06 19.82 0.67
CA GLU A 243 22.72 19.83 1.24
C GLU A 243 22.54 18.79 2.37
N ARG A 244 23.62 18.16 2.83
CA ARG A 244 23.58 17.09 3.82
C ARG A 244 22.69 17.39 5.03
N ASP A 245 22.87 18.55 5.63
CA ASP A 245 22.12 18.93 6.83
C ASP A 245 20.63 19.14 6.54
N ALA A 246 20.29 19.77 5.43
CA ALA A 246 18.92 19.93 4.98
C ALA A 246 18.26 18.58 4.69
N ILE A 247 19.00 17.65 4.08
CA ILE A 247 18.53 16.28 3.84
C ILE A 247 18.28 15.59 5.20
N LEU A 248 19.25 15.55 6.08
CA LEU A 248 19.15 14.82 7.35
C LEU A 248 18.06 15.36 8.29
N ASN A 249 17.72 16.65 8.17
CA ASN A 249 16.64 17.29 8.92
C ASN A 249 15.26 17.20 8.26
N GLY A 250 15.13 16.61 7.06
CA GLY A 250 13.85 16.53 6.35
C GLY A 250 13.42 17.83 5.68
N GLU A 251 14.33 18.77 5.50
CA GLU A 251 14.07 20.10 4.91
C GLU A 251 14.19 20.07 3.38
N LYS A 252 15.11 19.28 2.84
CA LYS A 252 15.26 19.04 1.39
C LYS A 252 14.00 18.37 0.84
N ARG A 253 13.50 18.91 -0.27
CA ARG A 253 12.39 18.31 -1.04
C ARG A 253 12.93 17.48 -2.20
N PHE A 254 12.34 16.30 -2.38
CA PHE A 254 12.69 15.35 -3.42
C PHE A 254 11.53 15.19 -4.41
N ASP A 255 11.86 15.28 -5.66
CA ASP A 255 11.08 14.81 -6.80
C ASP A 255 11.66 13.49 -7.32
N ALA A 256 11.15 13.00 -8.46
CA ALA A 256 11.61 11.76 -9.05
C ALA A 256 13.10 11.77 -9.39
N ASP A 257 13.60 12.88 -9.94
CA ASP A 257 14.96 12.96 -10.45
C ASP A 257 15.97 13.09 -9.29
N SER A 258 15.73 14.02 -8.35
CA SER A 258 16.58 14.20 -7.18
C SER A 258 16.55 13.01 -6.21
N ALA A 259 15.42 12.30 -6.10
CA ALA A 259 15.36 11.06 -5.33
C ALA A 259 16.21 9.95 -5.94
N ARG A 260 16.23 9.82 -7.28
CA ARG A 260 17.08 8.84 -7.96
C ARG A 260 18.56 9.13 -7.79
N GLU A 261 18.94 10.41 -7.84
CA GLU A 261 20.34 10.79 -7.62
C GLU A 261 20.79 10.44 -6.20
N ILE A 262 20.01 10.81 -5.17
CA ILE A 262 20.39 10.52 -3.78
C ILE A 262 20.43 9.03 -3.47
N TYR A 263 19.63 8.18 -4.14
CA TYR A 263 19.68 6.74 -3.95
C TYR A 263 21.04 6.13 -4.24
N LYS A 264 21.80 6.69 -5.18
CA LYS A 264 23.15 6.24 -5.50
C LYS A 264 24.10 6.39 -4.30
N GLU A 265 23.89 7.45 -3.52
CA GLU A 265 24.67 7.74 -2.33
C GLU A 265 24.16 6.98 -1.07
N MET A 266 22.92 6.50 -1.11
CA MET A 266 22.28 5.80 0.00
C MET A 266 22.49 4.28 0.02
N ASN A 267 23.33 3.76 -0.85
CA ASN A 267 23.57 2.32 -0.97
C ASN A 267 24.52 1.76 0.11
N PHE A 268 24.44 2.31 1.32
CA PHE A 268 25.23 1.90 2.48
C PHE A 268 24.61 0.74 3.28
N LEU A 269 23.32 0.47 3.08
CA LEU A 269 22.67 -0.70 3.60
C LEU A 269 22.47 -1.70 2.45
N PRO A 270 23.16 -2.84 2.46
CA PRO A 270 22.97 -3.85 1.44
C PRO A 270 21.52 -4.32 1.46
N ASN A 271 20.90 -4.42 0.28
CA ASN A 271 19.65 -5.11 0.16
C ASN A 271 19.81 -6.54 0.69
N THR A 272 18.78 -7.06 1.34
CA THR A 272 18.79 -8.47 1.69
C THR A 272 18.79 -9.30 0.41
N GLN A 273 19.30 -10.51 0.49
CA GLN A 273 19.25 -11.46 -0.63
C GLN A 273 17.84 -11.75 -1.17
N TRP A 274 16.81 -11.38 -0.41
CA TRP A 274 15.39 -11.53 -0.74
C TRP A 274 14.77 -10.29 -1.42
N GLY A 275 15.59 -9.30 -1.74
CA GLY A 275 15.17 -8.14 -2.53
C GLY A 275 14.27 -7.13 -1.80
N TYR A 276 14.31 -7.04 -0.47
CA TYR A 276 13.63 -5.98 0.27
C TYR A 276 14.58 -5.22 1.19
N SER A 277 14.30 -3.93 1.37
CA SER A 277 15.09 -3.02 2.21
C SER A 277 14.49 -2.89 3.62
N PRO A 278 15.30 -2.65 4.64
CA PRO A 278 14.79 -2.36 5.98
C PRO A 278 14.00 -1.05 6.00
N CYS A 279 13.00 -0.96 6.87
CA CYS A 279 12.21 0.24 7.07
C CYS A 279 12.87 1.17 8.08
N ILE A 280 13.83 1.99 7.63
CA ILE A 280 14.67 2.80 8.52
C ILE A 280 13.93 3.97 9.16
N CYS A 281 12.90 4.53 8.50
CA CYS A 281 12.08 5.61 9.08
C CYS A 281 11.29 5.18 10.33
N GLY A 282 11.31 3.89 10.69
CA GLY A 282 10.63 3.35 11.88
C GLY A 282 9.12 3.41 11.84
N ARG A 283 8.50 3.62 10.67
CA ARG A 283 7.05 3.74 10.50
C ARG A 283 6.37 4.69 11.50
N LYS A 284 7.06 5.76 11.87
CA LYS A 284 6.58 6.73 12.88
C LYS A 284 5.21 7.31 12.54
N CYS A 285 4.94 7.55 11.25
CA CYS A 285 3.65 8.03 10.77
C CYS A 285 2.51 7.02 11.03
N ASP A 286 2.73 5.72 10.78
CA ASP A 286 1.73 4.68 11.04
C ASP A 286 1.49 4.51 12.53
N ILE A 287 2.55 4.53 13.34
CA ILE A 287 2.47 4.41 14.79
C ILE A 287 1.68 5.59 15.39
N ALA A 288 1.96 6.82 14.95
CA ALA A 288 1.23 7.99 15.40
C ALA A 288 -0.25 7.94 15.02
N CYS A 289 -0.54 7.53 13.78
CA CYS A 289 -1.91 7.35 13.30
C CYS A 289 -2.65 6.25 14.11
N TYR A 290 -1.99 5.12 14.37
CA TYR A 290 -2.56 4.05 15.18
C TYR A 290 -2.91 4.53 16.59
N LYS A 291 -1.98 5.23 17.25
CA LYS A 291 -2.21 5.78 18.60
C LYS A 291 -3.39 6.75 18.66
N HIS A 292 -3.58 7.56 17.60
CA HIS A 292 -4.68 8.51 17.52
C HIS A 292 -6.04 7.81 17.31
N ILE A 293 -6.12 6.83 16.40
CA ILE A 293 -7.39 6.22 15.98
C ILE A 293 -7.80 5.06 16.90
N VAL A 294 -6.84 4.23 17.30
CA VAL A 294 -7.10 2.95 17.99
C VAL A 294 -6.74 3.02 19.48
N GLY A 295 -5.72 3.78 19.83
CA GLY A 295 -5.22 3.91 21.20
C GLY A 295 -3.78 3.44 21.37
N GLU A 296 -3.44 2.93 22.54
CA GLU A 296 -2.07 2.53 22.86
C GLU A 296 -1.55 1.37 21.97
N LEU A 297 -0.30 1.49 21.61
CA LEU A 297 0.42 0.49 20.80
C LEU A 297 0.80 -0.74 21.63
#